data_582e3520c7de6933b3c0de7daca3ffac
#
_entry.id   582e3520c7de6933b3c0de7daca3ffac
#
_cell.length_a   1.000
_cell.length_b   1.000
_cell.length_c   1.000
_cell.angle_alpha   90.00
_cell.angle_beta   90.00
_cell.angle_gamma   90.00
#
_symmetry.space_group_name_H-M   'P 1'
#
loop_
_entity.id
_entity.type
_entity.pdbx_description
1 polymer ?
#
loop_
_entity_poly.entity_id
_entity_poly.type
_entity_poly.pdbx_seq_one_letter_code
_entity_poly.pdbx_strand_id
1 'polypeptide(L)'
;MQPSSCPQPGLKPDTARNQDKPKVLLVIGDGAEVLDTLFPLYRLGEDYQVVVTAPEKRTYHLVIHERTEGWDITVERPGYRLGADLAFRDIKDDPYVALVLPGGRAPEYLRYDADLIRITQAFFTHDKPVASICHGIEILGAANVIHGREVTTIPKCRFDVQVCGALYKEEPVVRSGNLICARAKKDMSDWMKQFSGMIADYAETVSR
;
A
#
# COMPACT_ATOMS: atom_id res chain seq x y z
N MET A 1 4.42 -30.30 22.18
CA MET A 1 4.53 -29.00 22.88
C MET A 1 3.97 -27.94 21.92
N GLN A 2 2.80 -27.38 22.21
CA GLN A 2 2.30 -26.22 21.45
C GLN A 2 3.13 -25.00 21.87
N PRO A 3 3.61 -24.17 20.93
CA PRO A 3 4.27 -22.94 21.28
C PRO A 3 3.25 -22.03 21.99
N SER A 4 3.60 -21.59 23.19
CA SER A 4 2.81 -20.63 23.96
C SER A 4 2.53 -19.39 23.11
N SER A 5 1.25 -19.09 22.91
CA SER A 5 0.79 -17.87 22.27
C SER A 5 1.07 -16.68 23.19
N CYS A 6 2.29 -16.19 23.20
CA CYS A 6 2.56 -14.87 23.75
C CYS A 6 1.91 -13.86 22.80
N PRO A 7 0.94 -13.05 23.23
CA PRO A 7 0.40 -11.99 22.37
C PRO A 7 1.54 -11.03 22.06
N GLN A 8 1.91 -10.95 20.79
CA GLN A 8 2.87 -9.93 20.36
C GLN A 8 2.25 -8.56 20.62
N PRO A 9 2.96 -7.61 21.28
CA PRO A 9 2.46 -6.26 21.45
C PRO A 9 2.12 -5.67 20.09
N GLY A 10 0.99 -4.98 20.01
CA GLY A 10 0.47 -4.44 18.75
C GLY A 10 1.51 -3.56 18.06
N LEU A 11 1.79 -3.85 16.78
CA LEU A 11 2.69 -3.05 15.94
C LEU A 11 2.11 -1.69 15.57
N LYS A 12 0.85 -1.42 15.92
CA LYS A 12 0.21 -0.15 15.56
C LYS A 12 0.72 0.98 16.44
N PRO A 13 1.01 2.15 15.85
CA PRO A 13 1.14 3.38 16.62
C PRO A 13 -0.10 3.59 17.49
N ASP A 14 0.07 4.23 18.64
CA ASP A 14 -1.06 4.62 19.49
C ASP A 14 -1.97 5.59 18.72
N THR A 15 -3.03 5.06 18.15
CA THR A 15 -3.98 5.82 17.32
C THR A 15 -4.87 6.75 18.15
N ALA A 16 -4.89 6.63 19.49
CA ALA A 16 -5.67 7.51 20.35
C ALA A 16 -5.27 9.00 20.21
N ARG A 17 -4.00 9.26 19.88
CA ARG A 17 -3.48 10.62 19.66
C ARG A 17 -3.85 11.22 18.31
N ASN A 18 -4.39 10.44 17.37
CA ASN A 18 -4.59 10.83 15.98
C ASN A 18 -6.06 10.77 15.52
N GLN A 19 -7.02 10.67 16.45
CA GLN A 19 -8.44 10.49 16.10
C GLN A 19 -9.04 11.63 15.28
N ASP A 20 -8.55 12.85 15.49
CA ASP A 20 -9.01 14.05 14.79
C ASP A 20 -8.22 14.37 13.50
N LYS A 21 -7.20 13.57 13.18
CA LYS A 21 -6.37 13.76 11.98
C LYS A 21 -7.04 13.18 10.74
N PRO A 22 -6.73 13.71 9.53
CA PRO A 22 -7.19 13.13 8.29
C PRO A 22 -6.80 11.66 8.17
N LYS A 23 -7.69 10.82 7.60
CA LYS A 23 -7.53 9.37 7.54
C LYS A 23 -6.85 8.93 6.26
N VAL A 24 -5.86 8.04 6.39
CA VAL A 24 -5.20 7.38 5.25
C VAL A 24 -5.48 5.89 5.32
N LEU A 25 -5.90 5.28 4.21
CA LEU A 25 -6.06 3.84 4.10
C LEU A 25 -4.73 3.17 3.78
N LEU A 26 -4.40 2.11 4.53
CA LEU A 26 -3.28 1.22 4.27
C LEU A 26 -3.83 -0.20 4.04
N VAL A 27 -3.68 -0.71 2.83
CA VAL A 27 -4.15 -2.04 2.44
C VAL A 27 -3.18 -3.11 2.91
N ILE A 28 -3.69 -4.18 3.52
CA ILE A 28 -2.89 -5.37 3.85
C ILE A 28 -3.64 -6.67 3.49
N GLY A 29 -2.88 -7.75 3.48
CA GLY A 29 -3.36 -9.12 3.37
C GLY A 29 -2.28 -10.06 3.88
N ASP A 30 -2.55 -11.36 3.99
CA ASP A 30 -1.49 -12.33 4.27
C ASP A 30 -0.45 -12.29 3.15
N GLY A 31 0.82 -12.24 3.54
CA GLY A 31 1.92 -12.11 2.60
C GLY A 31 2.22 -10.67 2.14
N ALA A 32 1.62 -9.63 2.73
CA ALA A 32 2.08 -8.26 2.50
C ALA A 32 3.52 -8.10 3.03
N GLU A 33 4.38 -7.38 2.29
CA GLU A 33 5.79 -7.23 2.66
C GLU A 33 5.94 -6.31 3.87
N VAL A 34 6.80 -6.72 4.82
CA VAL A 34 6.97 -6.06 6.12
C VAL A 34 7.35 -4.59 5.98
N LEU A 35 8.39 -4.27 5.21
CA LEU A 35 8.86 -2.89 5.09
C LEU A 35 7.91 -2.04 4.25
N ASP A 36 7.35 -2.62 3.16
CA ASP A 36 6.37 -1.94 2.30
C ASP A 36 5.11 -1.55 3.09
N THR A 37 4.84 -2.27 4.18
CA THR A 37 3.69 -2.05 5.06
C THR A 37 4.02 -1.17 6.26
N LEU A 38 5.08 -1.52 7.03
CA LEU A 38 5.36 -0.85 8.31
C LEU A 38 5.98 0.54 8.13
N PHE A 39 6.78 0.75 7.09
CA PHE A 39 7.36 2.07 6.86
C PHE A 39 6.29 3.14 6.61
N PRO A 40 5.34 2.97 5.65
CA PRO A 40 4.24 3.92 5.50
C PRO A 40 3.35 4.00 6.74
N LEU A 41 3.09 2.88 7.44
CA LEU A 41 2.29 2.89 8.67
C LEU A 41 2.85 3.86 9.71
N TYR A 42 4.15 3.79 9.98
CA TYR A 42 4.79 4.66 10.99
C TYR A 42 5.02 6.06 10.46
N ARG A 43 5.51 6.22 9.22
CA ARG A 43 5.80 7.53 8.67
C ARG A 43 4.54 8.41 8.50
N LEU A 44 3.45 7.81 8.00
CA LEU A 44 2.18 8.53 7.88
C LEU A 44 1.48 8.69 9.23
N GLY A 45 1.70 7.77 10.16
CA GLY A 45 1.17 7.86 11.53
C GLY A 45 1.67 9.07 12.33
N GLU A 46 2.75 9.75 11.90
CA GLU A 46 3.21 10.99 12.49
C GLU A 46 2.20 12.14 12.28
N ASP A 47 1.57 12.20 11.10
CA ASP A 47 0.74 13.31 10.65
C ASP A 47 -0.74 12.95 10.43
N TYR A 48 -1.05 11.65 10.22
CA TYR A 48 -2.37 11.15 9.83
C TYR A 48 -2.86 10.04 10.75
N GLN A 49 -4.17 9.78 10.72
CA GLN A 49 -4.74 8.54 11.24
C GLN A 49 -4.63 7.45 10.17
N VAL A 50 -3.70 6.51 10.32
CA VAL A 50 -3.58 5.38 9.40
C VAL A 50 -4.59 4.30 9.78
N VAL A 51 -5.52 4.00 8.88
CA VAL A 51 -6.52 2.95 9.02
C VAL A 51 -6.08 1.75 8.18
N VAL A 52 -5.73 0.67 8.85
CA VAL A 52 -5.33 -0.58 8.21
C VAL A 52 -6.56 -1.34 7.75
N THR A 53 -6.66 -1.64 6.46
CA THR A 53 -7.80 -2.33 5.87
C THR A 53 -7.38 -3.58 5.09
N ALA A 54 -8.26 -4.59 5.07
CA ALA A 54 -7.99 -5.92 4.51
C ALA A 54 -9.31 -6.59 4.09
N PRO A 55 -9.30 -7.78 3.44
CA PRO A 55 -10.53 -8.50 3.12
C PRO A 55 -11.46 -8.71 4.32
N GLU A 56 -10.88 -8.99 5.49
CA GLU A 56 -11.60 -9.20 6.73
C GLU A 56 -10.94 -8.44 7.90
N LYS A 57 -11.72 -8.07 8.91
CA LYS A 57 -11.19 -7.50 10.15
C LYS A 57 -10.60 -8.60 11.04
N ARG A 58 -9.33 -8.94 10.79
CA ARG A 58 -8.54 -9.92 11.55
C ARG A 58 -7.05 -9.59 11.57
N THR A 59 -6.26 -10.40 12.20
CA THR A 59 -4.78 -10.34 12.14
C THR A 59 -4.28 -11.04 10.88
N TYR A 60 -3.35 -10.39 10.18
CA TYR A 60 -2.67 -10.87 8.98
C TYR A 60 -1.20 -11.12 9.23
N HIS A 61 -0.62 -12.09 8.51
CA HIS A 61 0.78 -12.46 8.58
C HIS A 61 1.54 -11.78 7.43
N LEU A 62 2.47 -10.90 7.81
CA LEU A 62 3.36 -10.25 6.85
C LEU A 62 4.53 -11.16 6.51
N VAL A 63 5.22 -10.90 5.40
CA VAL A 63 6.41 -11.64 4.97
C VAL A 63 7.61 -10.71 4.81
N ILE A 64 8.78 -11.25 5.04
CA ILE A 64 10.05 -10.59 4.74
C ILE A 64 10.56 -11.14 3.42
N HIS A 65 10.76 -10.28 2.43
CA HIS A 65 11.37 -10.63 1.17
C HIS A 65 12.87 -10.35 1.19
N GLU A 66 13.67 -11.36 0.92
CA GLU A 66 15.13 -11.28 0.87
C GLU A 66 15.65 -11.77 -0.47
N ARG A 67 16.75 -11.17 -0.93
CA ARG A 67 17.55 -11.71 -2.02
C ARG A 67 18.72 -12.48 -1.42
N THR A 68 18.87 -13.73 -1.81
CA THR A 68 20.01 -14.58 -1.45
C THR A 68 20.93 -14.66 -2.65
N GLU A 69 22.23 -14.50 -2.42
CA GLU A 69 23.24 -14.62 -3.47
C GLU A 69 23.16 -16.01 -4.15
N GLY A 70 23.24 -16.02 -5.47
CA GLY A 70 23.13 -17.23 -6.28
C GLY A 70 21.69 -17.75 -6.50
N TRP A 71 20.67 -16.99 -6.08
CA TRP A 71 19.26 -17.32 -6.32
C TRP A 71 18.59 -16.29 -7.24
N ASP A 72 17.89 -16.77 -8.27
CA ASP A 72 17.15 -15.90 -9.20
C ASP A 72 15.82 -15.41 -8.66
N ILE A 73 15.29 -16.07 -7.62
CA ILE A 73 14.02 -15.72 -7.00
C ILE A 73 14.21 -15.11 -5.61
N THR A 74 13.18 -14.41 -5.16
CA THR A 74 13.10 -13.87 -3.80
C THR A 74 12.82 -14.99 -2.80
N VAL A 75 13.54 -15.01 -1.68
CA VAL A 75 13.27 -15.89 -0.54
C VAL A 75 12.28 -15.19 0.38
N GLU A 76 11.26 -15.91 0.81
CA GLU A 76 10.26 -15.42 1.76
C GLU A 76 10.48 -16.02 3.14
N ARG A 77 10.41 -15.18 4.16
CA ARG A 77 10.42 -15.59 5.55
C ARG A 77 9.20 -15.03 6.28
N PRO A 78 8.70 -15.73 7.32
CA PRO A 78 7.66 -15.17 8.20
C PRO A 78 8.12 -13.82 8.78
N GLY A 79 7.25 -12.82 8.66
CA GLY A 79 7.43 -11.50 9.23
C GLY A 79 6.57 -11.27 10.47
N TYR A 80 6.19 -10.03 10.68
CA TYR A 80 5.32 -9.63 11.78
C TYR A 80 3.85 -9.93 11.49
N ARG A 81 3.01 -9.78 12.51
CA ARG A 81 1.56 -9.85 12.39
C ARG A 81 0.96 -8.46 12.60
N LEU A 82 0.00 -8.09 11.76
CA LEU A 82 -0.67 -6.80 11.82
C LEU A 82 -2.20 -7.00 11.77
N GLY A 83 -2.93 -6.37 12.69
CA GLY A 83 -4.39 -6.42 12.71
C GLY A 83 -5.00 -5.40 11.74
N ALA A 84 -6.00 -5.79 10.97
CA ALA A 84 -6.84 -4.88 10.21
C ALA A 84 -7.88 -4.20 11.12
N ASP A 85 -8.11 -2.90 10.89
CA ASP A 85 -9.11 -2.12 11.59
C ASP A 85 -10.50 -2.32 11.01
N LEU A 86 -10.58 -2.42 9.67
CA LEU A 86 -11.80 -2.55 8.90
C LEU A 86 -11.65 -3.59 7.79
N ALA A 87 -12.75 -4.23 7.42
CA ALA A 87 -12.83 -5.01 6.21
C ALA A 87 -13.06 -4.09 4.99
N PHE A 88 -12.63 -4.50 3.78
CA PHE A 88 -12.82 -3.71 2.56
C PHE A 88 -14.28 -3.36 2.32
N ARG A 89 -15.22 -4.30 2.56
CA ARG A 89 -16.66 -4.07 2.40
C ARG A 89 -17.22 -2.98 3.31
N ASP A 90 -16.54 -2.68 4.42
CA ASP A 90 -16.98 -1.67 5.40
C ASP A 90 -16.43 -0.27 5.08
N ILE A 91 -15.53 -0.16 4.08
CA ILE A 91 -14.95 1.11 3.64
C ILE A 91 -15.99 1.86 2.80
N LYS A 92 -16.33 3.05 3.30
CA LYS A 92 -17.10 4.07 2.55
C LYS A 92 -16.11 5.05 1.94
N ASP A 93 -16.45 5.61 0.79
CA ASP A 93 -15.54 6.42 -0.03
C ASP A 93 -15.08 7.74 0.63
N ASP A 94 -15.77 8.19 1.67
CA ASP A 94 -15.42 9.31 2.51
C ASP A 94 -15.38 8.85 3.98
N PRO A 95 -14.33 9.08 4.74
CA PRO A 95 -13.54 10.31 4.87
C PRO A 95 -12.02 10.15 4.60
N TYR A 96 -11.60 9.29 3.71
CA TYR A 96 -10.18 9.00 3.53
C TYR A 96 -9.55 9.94 2.50
N VAL A 97 -8.38 10.50 2.85
CA VAL A 97 -7.67 11.47 1.99
C VAL A 97 -6.60 10.83 1.11
N ALA A 98 -6.15 9.63 1.42
CA ALA A 98 -5.13 8.93 0.66
C ALA A 98 -5.20 7.41 0.81
N LEU A 99 -4.62 6.67 -0.16
CA LEU A 99 -4.56 5.20 -0.21
C LEU A 99 -3.12 4.73 -0.40
N VAL A 100 -2.71 3.71 0.36
CA VAL A 100 -1.40 3.05 0.23
C VAL A 100 -1.59 1.58 -0.11
N LEU A 101 -0.91 1.14 -1.16
CA LEU A 101 -0.92 -0.23 -1.68
C LEU A 101 0.49 -0.83 -1.56
N PRO A 102 0.81 -1.53 -0.46
CA PRO A 102 2.06 -2.25 -0.27
C PRO A 102 2.21 -3.41 -1.24
N GLY A 103 3.44 -3.90 -1.34
CA GLY A 103 3.76 -5.09 -2.12
C GLY A 103 3.73 -6.39 -1.30
N GLY A 104 4.63 -7.29 -1.63
CA GLY A 104 4.65 -8.66 -1.14
C GLY A 104 3.86 -9.60 -2.05
N ARG A 105 3.31 -10.67 -1.46
CA ARG A 105 2.45 -11.66 -2.15
C ARG A 105 0.97 -11.30 -2.07
N ALA A 106 0.59 -10.45 -1.11
CA ALA A 106 -0.81 -10.08 -0.92
C ALA A 106 -1.49 -9.53 -2.20
N PRO A 107 -0.87 -8.66 -3.03
CA PRO A 107 -1.48 -8.18 -4.26
C PRO A 107 -1.88 -9.27 -5.24
N GLU A 108 -1.20 -10.42 -5.26
CA GLU A 108 -1.49 -11.54 -6.19
C GLU A 108 -2.93 -12.05 -6.07
N TYR A 109 -3.53 -11.99 -4.89
CA TYR A 109 -4.91 -12.41 -4.67
C TYR A 109 -5.84 -11.22 -4.35
N LEU A 110 -5.34 -10.17 -3.71
CA LEU A 110 -6.15 -8.99 -3.39
C LEU A 110 -6.67 -8.28 -4.64
N ARG A 111 -5.95 -8.36 -5.75
CA ARG A 111 -6.37 -7.79 -7.05
C ARG A 111 -7.67 -8.37 -7.60
N TYR A 112 -8.19 -9.47 -7.03
CA TYR A 112 -9.48 -10.07 -7.39
C TYR A 112 -10.61 -9.70 -6.42
N ASP A 113 -10.32 -8.95 -5.35
CA ASP A 113 -11.32 -8.51 -4.39
C ASP A 113 -12.11 -7.30 -4.95
N ALA A 114 -13.40 -7.51 -5.18
CA ALA A 114 -14.26 -6.51 -5.81
C ALA A 114 -14.39 -5.21 -4.99
N ASP A 115 -14.38 -5.30 -3.65
CA ASP A 115 -14.46 -4.13 -2.79
C ASP A 115 -13.15 -3.33 -2.83
N LEU A 116 -11.99 -3.99 -2.85
CA LEU A 116 -10.71 -3.30 -3.00
C LEU A 116 -10.59 -2.61 -4.36
N ILE A 117 -11.05 -3.27 -5.43
CA ILE A 117 -11.08 -2.66 -6.77
C ILE A 117 -11.98 -1.42 -6.77
N ARG A 118 -13.19 -1.51 -6.21
CA ARG A 118 -14.12 -0.37 -6.06
C ARG A 118 -13.47 0.78 -5.27
N ILE A 119 -12.83 0.50 -4.13
CA ILE A 119 -12.13 1.49 -3.33
C ILE A 119 -11.04 2.16 -4.16
N THR A 120 -10.20 1.37 -4.82
CA THR A 120 -9.10 1.88 -5.65
C THR A 120 -9.62 2.81 -6.75
N GLN A 121 -10.65 2.39 -7.49
CA GLN A 121 -11.29 3.21 -8.55
C GLN A 121 -11.86 4.52 -8.00
N ALA A 122 -12.48 4.50 -6.81
CA ALA A 122 -13.03 5.70 -6.18
C ALA A 122 -11.94 6.75 -5.89
N PHE A 123 -10.74 6.33 -5.42
CA PHE A 123 -9.62 7.25 -5.21
C PHE A 123 -9.16 7.92 -6.50
N PHE A 124 -9.15 7.21 -7.61
CA PHE A 124 -8.81 7.80 -8.92
C PHE A 124 -9.93 8.70 -9.46
N THR A 125 -11.18 8.32 -9.27
CA THR A 125 -12.34 9.14 -9.69
C THR A 125 -12.39 10.48 -8.97
N HIS A 126 -11.99 10.53 -7.71
CA HIS A 126 -11.96 11.75 -6.89
C HIS A 126 -10.57 12.42 -6.83
N ASP A 127 -9.64 12.00 -7.68
CA ASP A 127 -8.27 12.51 -7.77
C ASP A 127 -7.52 12.53 -6.42
N LYS A 128 -7.87 11.60 -5.51
CA LYS A 128 -7.23 11.45 -4.20
C LYS A 128 -5.86 10.78 -4.34
N PRO A 129 -4.85 11.21 -3.56
CA PRO A 129 -3.51 10.63 -3.58
C PRO A 129 -3.48 9.12 -3.36
N VAL A 130 -2.78 8.42 -4.24
CA VAL A 130 -2.55 6.97 -4.16
C VAL A 130 -1.05 6.68 -4.24
N ALA A 131 -0.55 5.88 -3.32
CA ALA A 131 0.83 5.41 -3.27
C ALA A 131 0.90 3.90 -3.48
N SER A 132 1.76 3.43 -4.36
CA SER A 132 2.00 2.01 -4.62
C SER A 132 3.49 1.70 -4.58
N ILE A 133 3.86 0.55 -4.05
CA ILE A 133 5.23 0.06 -4.05
C ILE A 133 5.29 -1.41 -4.44
N CYS A 134 6.37 -1.80 -5.14
CA CYS A 134 6.66 -3.20 -5.46
C CYS A 134 5.46 -3.85 -6.22
N HIS A 135 4.91 -4.96 -5.74
CA HIS A 135 3.76 -5.66 -6.33
C HIS A 135 2.41 -4.96 -6.12
N GLY A 136 2.32 -3.92 -5.30
CA GLY A 136 1.09 -3.15 -5.10
C GLY A 136 0.48 -2.62 -6.40
N ILE A 137 1.30 -2.45 -7.44
CA ILE A 137 0.88 -2.05 -8.79
C ILE A 137 -0.11 -3.02 -9.45
N GLU A 138 -0.12 -4.30 -9.05
CA GLU A 138 -1.03 -5.30 -9.61
C GLU A 138 -2.49 -4.99 -9.28
N ILE A 139 -2.75 -4.41 -8.10
CA ILE A 139 -4.10 -3.95 -7.71
C ILE A 139 -4.54 -2.81 -8.63
N LEU A 140 -3.63 -1.88 -8.93
CA LEU A 140 -3.91 -0.76 -9.85
C LEU A 140 -4.17 -1.23 -11.28
N GLY A 141 -3.42 -2.25 -11.74
CA GLY A 141 -3.67 -2.89 -13.03
C GLY A 141 -5.04 -3.52 -13.10
N ALA A 142 -5.42 -4.29 -12.08
CA ALA A 142 -6.74 -4.92 -11.99
C ALA A 142 -7.89 -3.91 -11.87
N ALA A 143 -7.66 -2.78 -11.20
CA ALA A 143 -8.61 -1.67 -11.13
C ALA A 143 -8.74 -0.87 -12.44
N ASN A 144 -7.91 -1.17 -13.45
CA ASN A 144 -7.85 -0.49 -14.75
C ASN A 144 -7.64 1.03 -14.65
N VAL A 145 -6.76 1.47 -13.73
CA VAL A 145 -6.54 2.91 -13.46
C VAL A 145 -5.16 3.41 -13.89
N ILE A 146 -4.33 2.53 -14.49
CA ILE A 146 -2.95 2.88 -14.89
C ILE A 146 -2.76 3.02 -16.41
N HIS A 147 -3.78 2.77 -17.21
CA HIS A 147 -3.69 2.92 -18.67
C HIS A 147 -3.23 4.35 -19.05
N GLY A 148 -2.18 4.43 -19.89
CA GLY A 148 -1.59 5.69 -20.34
C GLY A 148 -0.78 6.46 -19.28
N ARG A 149 -0.68 5.97 -18.04
CA ARG A 149 0.10 6.60 -16.96
C ARG A 149 1.55 6.14 -16.98
N GLU A 150 2.46 7.03 -16.61
CA GLU A 150 3.84 6.64 -16.27
C GLU A 150 3.86 6.01 -14.90
N VAL A 151 4.50 4.83 -14.80
CA VAL A 151 4.60 4.07 -13.54
C VAL A 151 5.97 3.42 -13.40
N THR A 152 6.37 3.17 -12.17
CA THR A 152 7.48 2.28 -11.85
C THR A 152 7.02 1.18 -10.90
N THR A 153 7.71 0.07 -10.91
CA THR A 153 7.43 -1.08 -10.04
C THR A 153 8.65 -2.01 -10.00
N ILE A 154 8.60 -3.03 -9.17
CA ILE A 154 9.61 -4.08 -9.21
C ILE A 154 9.71 -4.69 -10.63
N PRO A 155 10.90 -4.97 -11.16
CA PRO A 155 11.07 -5.46 -12.54
C PRO A 155 10.20 -6.67 -12.92
N LYS A 156 9.85 -7.52 -11.95
CA LYS A 156 8.97 -8.68 -12.17
C LYS A 156 7.56 -8.30 -12.67
N CYS A 157 7.04 -7.14 -12.24
CA CYS A 157 5.71 -6.66 -12.65
C CYS A 157 5.74 -5.77 -13.90
N ARG A 158 6.91 -5.59 -14.54
CA ARG A 158 7.03 -4.76 -15.75
C ARG A 158 6.10 -5.22 -16.87
N PHE A 159 6.04 -6.51 -17.11
CA PHE A 159 5.17 -7.09 -18.14
C PHE A 159 3.68 -6.79 -17.84
N ASP A 160 3.26 -6.99 -16.58
CA ASP A 160 1.87 -6.78 -16.16
C ASP A 160 1.43 -5.32 -16.40
N VAL A 161 2.25 -4.33 -16.01
CA VAL A 161 1.90 -2.93 -16.21
C VAL A 161 1.86 -2.54 -17.68
N GLN A 162 2.73 -3.13 -18.52
CA GLN A 162 2.72 -2.90 -19.97
C GLN A 162 1.48 -3.49 -20.63
N VAL A 163 1.03 -4.68 -20.20
CA VAL A 163 -0.21 -5.31 -20.67
C VAL A 163 -1.43 -4.47 -20.27
N CYS A 164 -1.39 -3.83 -19.09
CA CYS A 164 -2.42 -2.87 -18.65
C CYS A 164 -2.33 -1.51 -19.36
N GLY A 165 -1.45 -1.34 -20.36
CA GLY A 165 -1.29 -0.11 -21.14
C GLY A 165 -0.58 1.03 -20.41
N ALA A 166 0.13 0.76 -19.31
CA ALA A 166 0.93 1.75 -18.61
C ALA A 166 2.32 1.93 -19.25
N LEU A 167 2.92 3.10 -19.06
CA LEU A 167 4.24 3.46 -19.54
C LEU A 167 5.27 3.20 -18.43
N TYR A 168 5.92 2.03 -18.48
CA TYR A 168 6.93 1.66 -17.48
C TYR A 168 8.17 2.55 -17.56
N LYS A 169 8.59 3.09 -16.41
CA LYS A 169 9.82 3.86 -16.23
C LYS A 169 10.79 3.10 -15.31
N GLU A 170 12.05 2.99 -15.73
CA GLU A 170 13.12 2.38 -14.92
C GLU A 170 13.70 3.40 -13.92
N GLU A 171 12.81 3.99 -13.11
CA GLU A 171 13.15 5.04 -12.12
C GLU A 171 12.81 4.58 -10.70
N PRO A 172 13.52 5.08 -9.66
CA PRO A 172 13.25 4.75 -8.27
C PRO A 172 11.82 5.05 -7.84
N VAL A 173 11.36 6.26 -8.19
CA VAL A 173 10.03 6.80 -7.85
C VAL A 173 9.48 7.53 -9.07
N VAL A 174 8.22 7.29 -9.39
CA VAL A 174 7.50 7.95 -10.50
C VAL A 174 6.17 8.49 -9.99
N ARG A 175 5.91 9.78 -10.25
CA ARG A 175 4.61 10.42 -10.02
C ARG A 175 3.89 10.66 -11.33
N SER A 176 2.61 10.27 -11.39
CA SER A 176 1.72 10.49 -12.53
C SER A 176 0.35 10.96 -12.04
N GLY A 177 0.14 12.27 -12.02
CA GLY A 177 -1.06 12.88 -11.44
C GLY A 177 -1.18 12.59 -9.94
N ASN A 178 -2.30 11.98 -9.54
CA ASN A 178 -2.58 11.59 -8.15
C ASN A 178 -1.91 10.27 -7.72
N LEU A 179 -1.19 9.59 -8.62
CA LEU A 179 -0.49 8.32 -8.34
C LEU A 179 1.01 8.56 -8.15
N ILE A 180 1.59 7.94 -7.11
CA ILE A 180 3.03 7.83 -6.94
C ILE A 180 3.44 6.37 -6.74
N CYS A 181 4.41 5.90 -7.52
CA CYS A 181 4.92 4.53 -7.48
C CYS A 181 6.37 4.49 -7.05
N ALA A 182 6.77 3.43 -6.34
CA ALA A 182 8.17 3.11 -6.06
C ALA A 182 8.50 1.65 -6.43
N ARG A 183 9.78 1.40 -6.77
CA ARG A 183 10.22 0.06 -7.17
C ARG A 183 10.35 -0.90 -6.00
N ALA A 184 11.04 -0.46 -4.96
CA ALA A 184 11.46 -1.36 -3.89
C ALA A 184 11.82 -0.58 -2.60
N LYS A 185 12.05 -1.34 -1.54
CA LYS A 185 12.36 -0.82 -0.21
C LYS A 185 13.50 0.21 -0.12
N LYS A 186 14.50 0.15 -0.99
CA LYS A 186 15.58 1.15 -1.04
C LYS A 186 15.10 2.55 -1.46
N ASP A 187 13.95 2.64 -2.10
CA ASP A 187 13.37 3.86 -2.65
C ASP A 187 12.29 4.47 -1.72
N MET A 188 12.01 3.85 -0.57
CA MET A 188 10.89 4.18 0.33
C MET A 188 10.95 5.58 0.92
N SER A 189 12.15 6.06 1.30
CA SER A 189 12.28 7.36 1.95
C SER A 189 11.85 8.50 1.03
N ASP A 190 12.29 8.45 -0.22
CA ASP A 190 11.93 9.45 -1.23
C ASP A 190 10.45 9.30 -1.63
N TRP A 191 9.98 8.06 -1.82
CA TRP A 191 8.58 7.76 -2.09
C TRP A 191 7.64 8.35 -1.04
N MET A 192 7.87 8.08 0.27
CA MET A 192 7.00 8.58 1.34
C MET A 192 7.13 10.08 1.56
N LYS A 193 8.31 10.67 1.35
CA LYS A 193 8.50 12.12 1.38
C LYS A 193 7.62 12.82 0.34
N GLN A 194 7.67 12.34 -0.92
CA GLN A 194 6.87 12.89 -1.99
C GLN A 194 5.37 12.63 -1.77
N PHE A 195 5.00 11.43 -1.31
CA PHE A 195 3.60 11.11 -1.03
C PHE A 195 2.99 11.98 0.08
N SER A 196 3.74 12.23 1.16
CA SER A 196 3.28 13.14 2.23
C SER A 196 3.03 14.56 1.70
N GLY A 197 3.86 15.04 0.77
CA GLY A 197 3.63 16.31 0.06
C GLY A 197 2.35 16.29 -0.77
N MET A 198 2.11 15.20 -1.52
CA MET A 198 0.88 15.05 -2.32
C MET A 198 -0.39 15.08 -1.45
N ILE A 199 -0.35 14.48 -0.27
CA ILE A 199 -1.50 14.50 0.66
C ILE A 199 -1.73 15.92 1.18
N ALA A 200 -0.68 16.65 1.51
CA ALA A 200 -0.78 18.03 1.97
C ALA A 200 -1.37 18.95 0.88
N ASP A 201 -0.88 18.84 -0.36
CA ASP A 201 -1.39 19.59 -1.51
C ASP A 201 -2.88 19.31 -1.76
N TYR A 202 -3.29 18.02 -1.66
CA TYR A 202 -4.69 17.63 -1.81
C TYR A 202 -5.56 18.22 -0.70
N ALA A 203 -5.12 18.17 0.56
CA ALA A 203 -5.88 18.72 1.70
C ALA A 203 -6.11 20.24 1.56
N GLU A 204 -5.14 20.98 1.05
CA GLU A 204 -5.29 22.42 0.75
C GLU A 204 -6.32 22.68 -0.35
N THR A 205 -6.37 21.81 -1.36
CA THR A 205 -7.31 21.93 -2.49
C THR A 205 -8.77 21.73 -2.06
N VAL A 206 -9.02 20.78 -1.14
CA VAL A 206 -10.38 20.44 -0.66
C VAL A 206 -10.88 21.43 0.40
N SER A 207 -9.97 22.18 1.04
CA SER A 207 -10.30 23.18 2.08
C SER A 207 -10.68 24.55 1.51
N ARG A 208 -10.56 24.74 0.19
CA ARG A 208 -10.93 25.96 -0.56
C ARG A 208 -12.31 25.84 -1.18
#